data_3ab25dcc48c2b022b7d5a3ea0c9634cd
#
_entry.id   3ab25dcc48c2b022b7d5a3ea0c9634cd
#
_cell.length_a   1.000
_cell.length_b   1.000
_cell.length_c   1.000
_cell.angle_alpha   90.00
_cell.angle_beta   90.00
_cell.angle_gamma   90.00
#
_symmetry.space_group_name_H-M   'P 1'
#
loop_
_entity.id
_entity.type
_entity.pdbx_description
1 polymer ?
#
loop_
_entity_poly.entity_id
_entity_poly.type
_entity_poly.pdbx_seq_one_letter_code
_entity_poly.pdbx_strand_id
1 'polypeptide(L)'
;RYYRYYLPVFPFAIERFRLPSYDLVLSSSHCVAKGIRPPAGGKHLCYIHSPMRYVWDQFDNYARGGRSGVVARLGMELFRKRLQAWDVASAARVDQFVANSHNIAGKVQRYYNRPAAVLHPPVDWESFQAAEQSEDFYLMVTAFAPYKRVDLAIQACNVMKRRLKIIGKGQEEAR
;
A
#
# COMPACT_ATOMS: atom_id res chain seq x y z
N ARG A 1 -6.14 -15.16 -3.01
CA ARG A 1 -5.77 -15.28 -1.58
C ARG A 1 -4.28 -15.59 -1.39
N TYR A 2 -3.64 -16.28 -2.38
CA TYR A 2 -2.24 -16.76 -2.30
C TYR A 2 -1.20 -15.86 -2.96
N TYR A 3 -1.58 -14.77 -3.62
CA TYR A 3 -0.69 -13.89 -4.39
C TYR A 3 0.48 -13.31 -3.57
N ARG A 4 0.34 -13.19 -2.25
CA ARG A 4 1.40 -12.68 -1.36
C ARG A 4 2.61 -13.60 -1.28
N TYR A 5 2.43 -14.89 -1.51
CA TYR A 5 3.54 -15.86 -1.54
C TYR A 5 4.43 -15.70 -2.78
N TYR A 6 3.89 -15.06 -3.84
CA TYR A 6 4.63 -14.76 -5.06
C TYR A 6 5.39 -13.43 -5.02
N LEU A 7 5.35 -12.71 -3.89
CA LEU A 7 6.06 -11.43 -3.74
C LEU A 7 7.54 -11.49 -4.17
N PRO A 8 8.31 -12.59 -3.91
CA PRO A 8 9.67 -12.75 -4.39
C PRO A 8 9.84 -12.70 -5.90
N VAL A 9 8.84 -13.15 -6.63
CA VAL A 9 8.86 -13.30 -8.09
C VAL A 9 8.38 -12.04 -8.80
N PHE A 10 7.63 -11.17 -8.11
CA PHE A 10 7.04 -9.97 -8.70
C PHE A 10 8.04 -9.01 -9.35
N PRO A 11 9.22 -8.72 -8.74
CA PRO A 11 10.25 -7.90 -9.39
C PRO A 11 10.66 -8.44 -10.74
N PHE A 12 10.88 -9.75 -10.79
CA PHE A 12 11.30 -10.43 -12.02
C PHE A 12 10.17 -10.42 -13.09
N ALA A 13 8.94 -10.64 -12.70
CA ALA A 13 7.81 -10.63 -13.60
C ALA A 13 7.60 -9.25 -14.23
N ILE A 14 7.58 -8.18 -13.42
CA ILE A 14 7.36 -6.82 -13.93
C ILE A 14 8.49 -6.34 -14.85
N GLU A 15 9.73 -6.72 -14.59
CA GLU A 15 10.86 -6.34 -15.42
C GLU A 15 10.93 -7.05 -16.77
N ARG A 16 10.19 -8.16 -16.91
CA ARG A 16 10.06 -8.91 -18.17
C ARG A 16 8.85 -8.50 -19.01
N PHE A 17 8.02 -7.63 -18.46
CA PHE A 17 6.94 -7.07 -19.25
C PHE A 17 7.51 -6.27 -20.42
N ARG A 18 7.19 -6.68 -21.64
CA ARG A 18 7.61 -5.99 -22.85
C ARG A 18 6.51 -5.05 -23.28
N LEU A 19 6.80 -3.77 -23.28
CA LEU A 19 5.91 -2.76 -23.81
C LEU A 19 6.27 -2.47 -25.26
N PRO A 20 5.28 -2.26 -26.15
CA PRO A 20 5.51 -1.65 -27.46
C PRO A 20 6.16 -0.26 -27.31
N SER A 21 6.54 0.35 -28.41
CA SER A 21 7.08 1.72 -28.43
C SER A 21 5.97 2.71 -28.06
N TYR A 22 5.98 3.16 -26.80
CA TYR A 22 5.12 4.21 -26.29
C TYR A 22 5.94 5.40 -25.87
N ASP A 23 5.46 6.62 -26.15
CA ASP A 23 6.11 7.86 -25.71
C ASP A 23 5.93 8.08 -24.20
N LEU A 24 4.83 7.58 -23.63
CA LEU A 24 4.51 7.72 -22.22
C LEU A 24 3.99 6.40 -21.64
N VAL A 25 4.59 5.99 -20.53
CA VAL A 25 4.14 4.88 -19.68
C VAL A 25 3.59 5.44 -18.38
N LEU A 26 2.33 5.17 -18.09
CA LEU A 26 1.69 5.51 -16.82
C LEU A 26 1.61 4.26 -15.95
N SER A 27 2.17 4.29 -14.76
CA SER A 27 2.02 3.21 -13.78
C SER A 27 1.29 3.65 -12.53
N SER A 28 0.29 2.87 -12.10
CA SER A 28 -0.37 3.01 -10.80
C SER A 28 0.22 1.98 -9.86
N SER A 29 0.98 2.42 -8.87
CA SER A 29 1.85 1.53 -8.09
C SER A 29 1.64 1.60 -6.59
N HIS A 30 1.42 0.45 -5.98
CA HIS A 30 1.48 0.24 -4.52
C HIS A 30 2.50 -0.84 -4.13
N CYS A 31 3.16 -1.45 -5.12
CA CYS A 31 4.14 -2.52 -4.93
C CYS A 31 5.18 -2.47 -6.06
N VAL A 32 5.08 -3.33 -7.08
CA VAL A 32 6.12 -3.53 -8.10
C VAL A 32 5.87 -2.81 -9.43
N ALA A 33 4.68 -2.29 -9.69
CA ALA A 33 4.31 -1.73 -11.00
C ALA A 33 5.28 -0.62 -11.48
N LYS A 34 5.80 0.20 -10.56
CA LYS A 34 6.83 1.21 -10.88
C LYS A 34 8.14 0.64 -11.43
N GLY A 35 8.37 -0.66 -11.23
CA GLY A 35 9.55 -1.37 -11.71
C GLY A 35 9.48 -1.79 -13.17
N ILE A 36 8.42 -1.45 -13.89
CA ILE A 36 8.32 -1.68 -15.33
C ILE A 36 9.47 -1.00 -16.07
N ARG A 37 9.91 -1.59 -17.15
CA ARG A 37 10.94 -1.01 -18.02
C ARG A 37 10.25 -0.26 -19.17
N PRO A 38 10.30 1.08 -19.20
CA PRO A 38 9.77 1.83 -20.32
C PRO A 38 10.56 1.51 -21.60
N PRO A 39 9.93 1.63 -22.79
CA PRO A 39 10.65 1.49 -24.06
C PRO A 39 11.70 2.60 -24.22
N ALA A 40 12.65 2.37 -25.10
CA ALA A 40 13.69 3.36 -25.40
C ALA A 40 13.06 4.70 -25.85
N GLY A 41 13.44 5.80 -25.21
CA GLY A 41 12.90 7.15 -25.46
C GLY A 41 11.56 7.43 -24.80
N GLY A 42 10.84 6.43 -24.29
CA GLY A 42 9.58 6.62 -23.60
C GLY A 42 9.77 7.17 -22.18
N LYS A 43 8.86 8.05 -21.76
CA LYS A 43 8.82 8.61 -20.40
C LYS A 43 7.98 7.74 -19.47
N HIS A 44 8.36 7.67 -18.19
CA HIS A 44 7.64 6.92 -17.17
C HIS A 44 7.13 7.84 -16.06
N LEU A 45 5.82 8.03 -15.98
CA LEU A 45 5.16 8.69 -14.86
C LEU A 45 4.51 7.65 -13.95
N CYS A 46 4.84 7.70 -12.66
CA CYS A 46 4.31 6.77 -11.68
C CYS A 46 3.39 7.47 -10.69
N TYR A 47 2.09 7.14 -10.74
CA TYR A 47 1.17 7.47 -9.67
C TYR A 47 1.35 6.47 -8.52
N ILE A 48 1.98 6.94 -7.45
CA ILE A 48 2.38 6.07 -6.34
C ILE A 48 1.41 6.17 -5.16
N HIS A 49 0.77 5.04 -4.82
CA HIS A 49 -0.11 4.92 -3.66
C HIS A 49 0.68 4.68 -2.38
N SER A 50 1.80 3.99 -2.48
CA SER A 50 2.75 3.73 -1.40
C SER A 50 4.01 3.10 -1.97
N PRO A 51 5.21 3.37 -1.44
CA PRO A 51 6.33 2.46 -1.53
C PRO A 51 5.93 1.06 -1.07
N MET A 52 6.71 0.04 -1.45
CA MET A 52 6.38 -1.36 -1.16
C MET A 52 6.21 -1.61 0.36
N ARG A 53 4.97 -1.45 0.88
CA ARG A 53 4.66 -1.50 2.32
C ARG A 53 5.18 -2.75 3.02
N TYR A 54 5.20 -3.88 2.29
CA TYR A 54 5.61 -5.18 2.83
C TYR A 54 7.07 -5.22 3.27
N VAL A 55 7.92 -4.37 2.71
CA VAL A 55 9.36 -4.34 3.03
C VAL A 55 9.78 -3.10 3.82
N TRP A 56 8.97 -2.02 3.80
CA TRP A 56 9.28 -0.78 4.52
C TRP A 56 8.52 -0.67 5.84
N ASP A 57 7.20 -0.49 5.78
CA ASP A 57 6.41 -0.06 6.94
C ASP A 57 5.77 -1.22 7.71
N GLN A 58 5.45 -2.33 7.04
CA GLN A 58 4.63 -3.39 7.60
C GLN A 58 5.34 -4.75 7.70
N PHE A 59 6.65 -4.79 7.50
CA PHE A 59 7.40 -6.03 7.53
C PHE A 59 7.21 -6.77 8.86
N ASP A 60 7.32 -6.08 9.97
CA ASP A 60 7.16 -6.68 11.31
C ASP A 60 5.78 -7.29 11.52
N ASN A 61 4.73 -6.68 10.99
CA ASN A 61 3.37 -7.20 11.08
C ASN A 61 3.19 -8.51 10.30
N TYR A 62 3.95 -8.67 9.21
CA TYR A 62 3.93 -9.90 8.41
C TYR A 62 4.92 -10.97 8.93
N ALA A 63 6.04 -10.56 9.49
CA ALA A 63 7.08 -11.45 10.01
C ALA A 63 6.74 -12.01 11.39
N ARG A 64 5.99 -11.29 12.23
CA ARG A 64 5.65 -11.70 13.61
C ARG A 64 4.51 -12.71 13.70
N GLY A 65 3.77 -12.97 12.63
CA GLY A 65 2.60 -13.85 12.60
C GLY A 65 2.92 -15.37 12.64
N GLY A 66 4.19 -15.78 12.70
CA GLY A 66 4.59 -17.18 12.72
C GLY A 66 5.64 -17.50 13.78
N ARG A 67 5.56 -18.69 14.39
CA ARG A 67 6.61 -19.31 15.23
C ARG A 67 7.80 -19.70 14.34
N SER A 68 8.45 -18.72 13.72
CA SER A 68 9.59 -18.97 12.82
C SER A 68 10.86 -19.12 13.64
N GLY A 69 11.61 -20.20 13.43
CA GLY A 69 12.95 -20.38 14.01
C GLY A 69 13.92 -19.28 13.53
N VAL A 70 15.07 -19.17 14.22
CA VAL A 70 16.11 -18.16 13.95
C VAL A 70 16.55 -18.13 12.48
N VAL A 71 16.71 -19.29 11.86
CA VAL A 71 17.13 -19.43 10.45
C VAL A 71 16.10 -18.84 9.48
N ALA A 72 14.81 -19.13 9.72
CA ALA A 72 13.73 -18.57 8.90
C ALA A 72 13.64 -17.05 9.04
N ARG A 73 13.91 -16.52 10.22
CA ARG A 73 13.93 -15.08 10.50
C ARG A 73 15.08 -14.36 9.77
N LEU A 74 16.27 -14.96 9.78
CA LEU A 74 17.42 -14.46 9.01
C LEU A 74 17.15 -14.48 7.50
N GLY A 75 16.56 -15.58 7.00
CA GLY A 75 16.17 -15.67 5.60
C GLY A 75 15.15 -14.60 5.18
N MET A 76 14.14 -14.35 6.02
CA MET A 76 13.14 -13.29 5.77
C MET A 76 13.79 -11.90 5.77
N GLU A 77 14.74 -11.63 6.66
CA GLU A 77 15.40 -10.32 6.71
C GLU A 77 16.33 -10.11 5.51
N LEU A 78 17.06 -11.13 5.09
CA LEU A 78 17.88 -11.07 3.87
C LEU A 78 17.02 -10.83 2.62
N PHE A 79 15.88 -11.50 2.56
CA PHE A 79 14.91 -11.32 1.50
C PHE A 79 14.31 -9.90 1.50
N ARG A 80 13.96 -9.37 2.67
CA ARG A 80 13.52 -7.98 2.84
C ARG A 80 14.53 -7.00 2.26
N LYS A 81 15.79 -7.11 2.67
CA LYS A 81 16.87 -6.22 2.20
C LYS A 81 17.05 -6.30 0.69
N ARG A 82 16.97 -7.48 0.10
CA ARG A 82 17.04 -7.66 -1.34
C ARG A 82 15.88 -6.98 -2.08
N LEU A 83 14.66 -7.11 -1.55
CA LEU A 83 13.49 -6.43 -2.10
C LEU A 83 13.57 -4.92 -1.91
N GLN A 84 14.06 -4.42 -0.78
CA GLN A 84 14.29 -2.99 -0.56
C GLN A 84 15.30 -2.43 -1.57
N ALA A 85 16.43 -3.12 -1.78
CA ALA A 85 17.42 -2.70 -2.76
C ALA A 85 16.84 -2.65 -4.19
N TRP A 86 16.04 -3.65 -4.56
CA TRP A 86 15.33 -3.65 -5.84
C TRP A 86 14.31 -2.52 -5.92
N ASP A 87 13.56 -2.27 -4.86
CA ASP A 87 12.52 -1.23 -4.78
C ASP A 87 13.13 0.16 -4.97
N VAL A 88 14.28 0.43 -4.37
CA VAL A 88 15.07 1.66 -4.59
C VAL A 88 15.63 1.72 -6.00
N ALA A 89 16.30 0.68 -6.47
CA ALA A 89 16.91 0.65 -7.80
C ALA A 89 15.87 0.84 -8.92
N SER A 90 14.70 0.23 -8.77
CA SER A 90 13.61 0.37 -9.75
C SER A 90 12.99 1.77 -9.76
N ALA A 91 13.08 2.53 -8.69
CA ALA A 91 12.61 3.91 -8.64
C ALA A 91 13.42 4.86 -9.57
N ALA A 92 14.66 4.51 -9.91
CA ALA A 92 15.47 5.26 -10.87
C ALA A 92 14.91 5.24 -12.31
N ARG A 93 14.02 4.28 -12.63
CA ARG A 93 13.39 4.16 -13.96
C ARG A 93 12.16 5.07 -14.12
N VAL A 94 11.74 5.71 -13.05
CA VAL A 94 10.59 6.63 -13.06
C VAL A 94 11.10 8.04 -13.33
N ASP A 95 10.63 8.66 -14.40
CA ASP A 95 10.97 10.05 -14.69
C ASP A 95 10.33 10.98 -13.68
N GLN A 96 9.03 10.77 -13.39
CA GLN A 96 8.28 11.60 -12.46
C GLN A 96 7.38 10.77 -11.55
N PHE A 97 7.46 11.03 -10.25
CA PHE A 97 6.51 10.52 -9.26
C PHE A 97 5.37 11.50 -9.01
N VAL A 98 4.16 10.96 -8.94
CA VAL A 98 2.96 11.65 -8.47
C VAL A 98 2.39 10.85 -7.29
N ALA A 99 2.40 11.41 -6.12
CA ALA A 99 1.95 10.77 -4.89
C ALA A 99 0.48 11.11 -4.60
N ASN A 100 -0.27 10.16 -4.05
CA ASN A 100 -1.66 10.36 -3.65
C ASN A 100 -1.83 11.27 -2.42
N SER A 101 -0.75 11.61 -1.72
CA SER A 101 -0.79 12.45 -0.53
C SER A 101 0.60 12.98 -0.15
N HIS A 102 0.65 14.04 0.64
CA HIS A 102 1.91 14.56 1.21
C HIS A 102 2.67 13.51 2.03
N ASN A 103 1.95 12.65 2.76
CA ASN A 103 2.59 11.55 3.50
C ASN A 103 3.32 10.58 2.55
N ILE A 104 2.72 10.24 1.42
CA ILE A 104 3.36 9.35 0.44
C ILE A 104 4.50 10.06 -0.29
N ALA A 105 4.36 11.34 -0.63
CA ALA A 105 5.47 12.14 -1.18
C ALA A 105 6.68 12.16 -0.22
N GLY A 106 6.44 12.35 1.09
CA GLY A 106 7.47 12.25 2.11
C GLY A 106 8.13 10.86 2.20
N LYS A 107 7.38 9.78 1.97
CA LYS A 107 7.95 8.42 1.91
C LYS A 107 8.77 8.19 0.64
N VAL A 108 8.35 8.71 -0.51
CA VAL A 108 9.14 8.69 -1.75
C VAL A 108 10.47 9.41 -1.55
N GLN A 109 10.43 10.58 -0.93
CA GLN A 109 11.65 11.32 -0.59
C GLN A 109 12.53 10.52 0.38
N ARG A 110 11.97 9.93 1.41
CA ARG A 110 12.72 9.17 2.44
C ARG A 110 13.37 7.91 1.90
N TYR A 111 12.64 7.13 1.08
CA TYR A 111 13.09 5.78 0.68
C TYR A 111 13.80 5.77 -0.67
N TYR A 112 13.44 6.67 -1.58
CA TYR A 112 14.00 6.71 -2.94
C TYR A 112 14.89 7.93 -3.19
N ASN A 113 14.92 8.88 -2.24
CA ASN A 113 15.60 10.17 -2.39
C ASN A 113 15.16 10.92 -3.67
N ARG A 114 13.86 10.88 -3.96
CA ARG A 114 13.24 11.48 -5.15
C ARG A 114 12.08 12.39 -4.76
N PRO A 115 11.90 13.54 -5.45
CA PRO A 115 10.71 14.37 -5.27
C PRO A 115 9.48 13.68 -5.87
N ALA A 116 8.30 14.03 -5.36
CA ALA A 116 7.02 13.64 -5.93
C ALA A 116 6.04 14.81 -5.87
N ALA A 117 5.35 15.07 -6.97
CA ALA A 117 4.18 15.95 -6.97
C ALA A 117 3.04 15.29 -6.18
N VAL A 118 2.13 16.08 -5.62
CA VAL A 118 0.96 15.53 -4.90
C VAL A 118 -0.29 15.77 -5.73
N LEU A 119 -1.01 14.69 -6.00
CA LEU A 119 -2.32 14.69 -6.63
C LEU A 119 -3.23 13.75 -5.84
N HIS A 120 -4.17 14.32 -5.10
CA HIS A 120 -5.11 13.54 -4.32
C HIS A 120 -6.03 12.72 -5.22
N PRO A 121 -6.42 11.48 -4.79
CA PRO A 121 -7.38 10.69 -5.55
C PRO A 121 -8.70 11.44 -5.68
N PRO A 122 -9.35 11.39 -6.85
CA PRO A 122 -10.67 11.96 -7.01
C PRO A 122 -11.69 11.18 -6.18
N VAL A 123 -12.69 11.88 -5.67
CA VAL A 123 -13.84 11.30 -4.97
C VAL A 123 -15.10 11.79 -5.69
N ASP A 124 -15.97 10.86 -6.03
CA ASP A 124 -17.29 11.17 -6.56
C ASP A 124 -18.22 11.63 -5.41
N TRP A 125 -17.96 12.84 -4.93
CA TRP A 125 -18.68 13.40 -3.78
C TRP A 125 -20.13 13.76 -4.12
N GLU A 126 -20.45 13.97 -5.38
CA GLU A 126 -21.80 14.30 -5.86
C GLU A 126 -22.79 13.13 -5.67
N SER A 127 -22.27 11.89 -5.64
CA SER A 127 -23.06 10.70 -5.33
C SER A 127 -23.44 10.56 -3.85
N PHE A 128 -22.85 11.37 -2.97
CA PHE A 128 -23.12 11.35 -1.54
C PHE A 128 -24.05 12.50 -1.14
N GLN A 129 -25.17 12.15 -0.56
CA GLN A 129 -26.09 13.13 0.03
C GLN A 129 -25.91 13.14 1.54
N ALA A 130 -25.73 14.33 2.12
CA ALA A 130 -25.74 14.47 3.56
C ALA A 130 -27.17 14.23 4.08
N ALA A 131 -27.30 13.42 5.12
CA ALA A 131 -28.57 13.26 5.78
C ALA A 131 -28.96 14.57 6.51
N GLU A 132 -30.24 14.95 6.43
CA GLU A 132 -30.74 16.15 7.14
C GLU A 132 -30.71 15.97 8.66
N GLN A 133 -30.79 14.74 9.13
CA GLN A 133 -30.74 14.41 10.56
C GLN A 133 -29.64 13.39 10.84
N SER A 134 -28.91 13.60 11.94
CA SER A 134 -27.93 12.66 12.44
C SER A 134 -28.53 11.77 13.53
N GLU A 135 -28.24 10.48 13.49
CA GLU A 135 -28.59 9.55 14.56
C GLU A 135 -27.47 9.50 15.63
N ASP A 136 -27.85 9.12 16.86
CA ASP A 136 -26.89 9.04 17.99
C ASP A 136 -26.10 7.71 17.96
N PHE A 137 -25.18 7.57 16.99
CA PHE A 137 -24.21 6.47 16.93
C PHE A 137 -22.95 6.89 16.20
N TYR A 138 -21.86 6.19 16.50
CA TYR A 138 -20.63 6.25 15.69
C TYR A 138 -20.71 5.25 14.54
N LEU A 139 -20.23 5.63 13.37
CA LEU A 139 -20.17 4.74 12.20
C LEU A 139 -18.71 4.46 11.84
N MET A 140 -18.35 3.19 11.70
CA MET A 140 -17.07 2.75 11.19
C MET A 140 -17.26 1.90 9.94
N VAL A 141 -16.74 2.36 8.79
CA VAL A 141 -16.74 1.60 7.54
C VAL A 141 -15.32 1.18 7.24
N THR A 142 -15.02 -0.13 7.29
CA THR A 142 -13.63 -0.60 7.17
C THR A 142 -13.54 -2.08 6.81
N ALA A 143 -12.38 -2.51 6.28
CA ALA A 143 -12.06 -3.94 6.19
C ALA A 143 -11.64 -4.47 7.58
N PHE A 144 -12.12 -5.66 7.95
CA PHE A 144 -11.75 -6.31 9.23
C PHE A 144 -10.37 -6.95 9.11
N ALA A 145 -9.34 -6.10 9.07
CA ALA A 145 -7.96 -6.47 9.04
C ALA A 145 -7.24 -6.03 10.34
N PRO A 146 -6.27 -6.81 10.87
CA PRO A 146 -5.63 -6.53 12.16
C PRO A 146 -5.11 -5.11 12.32
N TYR A 147 -4.56 -4.53 11.24
CA TYR A 147 -4.00 -3.17 11.27
C TYR A 147 -5.06 -2.05 11.30
N LYS A 148 -6.34 -2.39 11.06
CA LYS A 148 -7.46 -1.43 11.14
C LYS A 148 -7.98 -1.25 12.56
N ARG A 149 -7.58 -2.13 13.49
CA ARG A 149 -7.85 -2.01 14.91
C ARG A 149 -9.33 -1.77 15.23
N VAL A 150 -10.21 -2.58 14.63
CA VAL A 150 -11.66 -2.54 14.92
C VAL A 150 -11.93 -2.79 16.41
N ASP A 151 -11.14 -3.66 17.02
CA ASP A 151 -11.13 -3.94 18.47
C ASP A 151 -11.02 -2.66 19.30
N LEU A 152 -10.15 -1.74 18.91
CA LEU A 152 -9.95 -0.48 19.63
C LEU A 152 -11.16 0.46 19.55
N ALA A 153 -11.83 0.50 18.39
CA ALA A 153 -13.05 1.28 18.23
C ALA A 153 -14.18 0.73 19.11
N ILE A 154 -14.33 -0.60 19.17
CA ILE A 154 -15.30 -1.26 20.04
C ILE A 154 -15.01 -0.93 21.52
N GLN A 155 -13.77 -1.09 21.96
CA GLN A 155 -13.37 -0.79 23.34
C GLN A 155 -13.63 0.67 23.69
N ALA A 156 -13.30 1.61 22.82
CA ALA A 156 -13.55 3.04 23.05
C ALA A 156 -15.04 3.34 23.20
N CYS A 157 -15.88 2.81 22.31
CA CYS A 157 -17.32 3.02 22.39
C CYS A 157 -17.95 2.36 23.62
N ASN A 158 -17.45 1.20 24.06
CA ASN A 158 -17.87 0.56 25.30
C ASN A 158 -17.56 1.42 26.54
N VAL A 159 -16.34 1.99 26.61
CA VAL A 159 -15.95 2.90 27.70
C VAL A 159 -16.82 4.16 27.71
N MET A 160 -17.09 4.73 26.54
CA MET A 160 -17.91 5.92 26.38
C MET A 160 -19.42 5.65 26.53
N LYS A 161 -19.83 4.38 26.61
CA LYS A 161 -21.25 3.94 26.59
C LYS A 161 -22.00 4.50 25.38
N ARG A 162 -21.37 4.49 24.20
CA ARG A 162 -21.94 4.98 22.95
C ARG A 162 -22.23 3.85 21.98
N ARG A 163 -23.26 4.00 21.17
CA ARG A 163 -23.58 3.04 20.11
C ARG A 163 -22.57 3.13 18.98
N LEU A 164 -22.11 1.97 18.48
CA LEU A 164 -21.22 1.85 17.34
C LEU A 164 -21.86 0.93 16.30
N LYS A 165 -21.99 1.43 15.07
CA LYS A 165 -22.34 0.61 13.90
C LYS A 165 -21.06 0.37 13.09
N ILE A 166 -20.79 -0.90 12.75
CA ILE A 166 -19.59 -1.27 11.98
C ILE A 166 -20.05 -1.94 10.69
N ILE A 167 -19.54 -1.44 9.56
CA ILE A 167 -19.82 -1.99 8.23
C ILE A 167 -18.49 -2.44 7.63
N GLY A 168 -18.41 -3.72 7.25
CA GLY A 168 -17.22 -4.27 6.61
C GLY A 168 -17.18 -5.78 6.61
N LYS A 169 -16.11 -6.33 6.04
CA LYS A 169 -15.78 -7.76 6.01
C LYS A 169 -14.28 -7.96 6.13
N GLY A 170 -13.85 -9.10 6.63
CA GLY A 170 -12.43 -9.42 6.65
C GLY A 170 -12.02 -10.59 7.52
N GLN A 171 -10.74 -10.68 7.80
CA GLN A 171 -10.13 -11.83 8.50
C GLN A 171 -10.56 -11.94 9.98
N GLU A 172 -10.99 -10.84 10.59
CA GLU A 172 -11.34 -10.76 12.02
C GLU A 172 -12.86 -10.72 12.25
N GLU A 173 -13.65 -11.06 11.23
CA GLU A 173 -15.12 -11.07 11.32
C GLU A 173 -15.66 -12.08 12.35
N ALA A 174 -14.92 -13.14 12.62
CA ALA A 174 -15.29 -14.20 13.56
C ALA A 174 -14.76 -13.97 15.00
N ARG A 175 -14.12 -12.84 15.27
CA ARG A 175 -13.63 -12.42 16.59
C ARG A 175 -14.59 -11.45 17.26
#